data_3794564958aa4514847525751ddf3b16
#
_entry.id   3794564958aa4514847525751ddf3b16
#
_cell.length_a   1.000
_cell.length_b   1.000
_cell.length_c   1.000
_cell.angle_alpha   90.00
_cell.angle_beta   90.00
_cell.angle_gamma   90.00
#
_symmetry.space_group_name_H-M   'P 1'
#
loop_
_entity.id
_entity.type
_entity.pdbx_description
1 polymer ?
#
loop_
_entity_poly.entity_id
_entity_poly.type
_entity_poly.pdbx_seq_one_letter_code
_entity_poly.pdbx_strand_id
1 'polypeptide(L)'
;MNKLLLTLAAMCCTLALSATNYTCHLKVTVNETVSEQDEVPVEVVGNNGIYTLTLKNFVLVAEGIPLPVGNIEVSGIEGVDAYGYTTITFNSPITITAGDDPNYDFWMGPELGEVPLNMTSRFTDTALNANIDISLELLNQVIGVELFGVAPALEGDVNKDGEVNIADVNKIIDIILTD
;
A
#
# COMPACT_ATOMS: atom_id res chain seq x y z
N MET A 1 -39.38 -16.16 43.11
CA MET A 1 -38.98 -16.58 41.74
C MET A 1 -38.32 -15.40 41.09
N ASN A 2 -36.97 -15.35 41.15
CA ASN A 2 -36.16 -14.24 40.60
C ASN A 2 -35.84 -14.55 39.15
N LYS A 3 -36.37 -13.73 38.23
CA LYS A 3 -35.99 -13.80 36.82
C LYS A 3 -34.64 -13.10 36.66
N LEU A 4 -33.59 -13.90 36.52
CA LEU A 4 -32.27 -13.44 36.15
C LEU A 4 -32.29 -12.99 34.68
N LEU A 5 -32.32 -11.69 34.45
CA LEU A 5 -32.20 -11.09 33.14
C LEU A 5 -30.72 -11.17 32.70
N LEU A 6 -30.39 -12.17 31.87
CA LEU A 6 -29.08 -12.33 31.27
C LEU A 6 -29.00 -11.34 30.09
N THR A 7 -28.47 -10.15 30.34
CA THR A 7 -28.09 -9.21 29.28
C THR A 7 -26.82 -9.70 28.61
N LEU A 8 -26.99 -10.40 27.49
CA LEU A 8 -25.88 -10.71 26.58
C LEU A 8 -25.48 -9.40 25.89
N ALA A 9 -24.46 -8.73 26.42
CA ALA A 9 -23.81 -7.66 25.73
C ALA A 9 -23.09 -8.25 24.51
N ALA A 10 -23.72 -8.16 23.34
CA ALA A 10 -23.05 -8.41 22.08
C ALA A 10 -21.99 -7.33 21.91
N MET A 11 -20.75 -7.67 22.24
CA MET A 11 -19.58 -6.85 21.96
C MET A 11 -19.38 -6.91 20.44
N CYS A 12 -19.97 -5.95 19.72
CA CYS A 12 -19.69 -5.72 18.33
C CYS A 12 -18.23 -5.27 18.25
N CYS A 13 -17.30 -6.23 18.02
CA CYS A 13 -15.99 -5.89 17.53
C CYS A 13 -16.19 -5.30 16.13
N THR A 14 -16.20 -3.98 16.02
CA THR A 14 -16.07 -3.32 14.73
C THR A 14 -14.68 -3.66 14.22
N LEU A 15 -14.63 -4.52 13.19
CA LEU A 15 -13.41 -4.79 12.46
C LEU A 15 -12.98 -3.45 11.87
N ALA A 16 -11.90 -2.88 12.38
CA ALA A 16 -11.33 -1.66 11.83
C ALA A 16 -10.62 -2.04 10.53
N LEU A 17 -11.31 -1.85 9.41
CA LEU A 17 -10.69 -1.89 8.08
C LEU A 17 -10.11 -0.50 7.84
N SER A 18 -8.79 -0.40 7.75
CA SER A 18 -8.11 0.82 7.34
C SER A 18 -7.58 0.64 5.92
N ALA A 19 -7.84 1.62 5.06
CA ALA A 19 -7.29 1.67 3.72
C ALA A 19 -6.59 3.01 3.54
N THR A 20 -5.32 2.97 3.19
CA THR A 20 -4.52 4.16 2.92
C THR A 20 -4.00 4.11 1.49
N ASN A 21 -4.24 5.18 0.73
CA ASN A 21 -3.73 5.35 -0.62
C ASN A 21 -2.50 6.25 -0.59
N TYR A 22 -1.41 5.78 -1.15
CA TYR A 22 -0.18 6.53 -1.27
C TYR A 22 0.07 6.90 -2.74
N THR A 23 0.59 8.09 -2.97
CA THR A 23 1.18 8.47 -4.25
C THR A 23 2.68 8.28 -4.13
N CYS A 24 3.23 7.36 -4.90
CA CYS A 24 4.61 6.93 -4.78
C CYS A 24 5.48 7.42 -5.93
N HIS A 25 6.72 7.74 -5.59
CA HIS A 25 7.84 7.70 -6.52
C HIS A 25 8.34 6.26 -6.60
N LEU A 26 8.42 5.72 -7.80
CA LEU A 26 8.87 4.37 -8.10
C LEU A 26 10.22 4.44 -8.78
N LYS A 27 11.18 3.67 -8.27
CA LYS A 27 12.47 3.45 -8.91
C LYS A 27 12.63 1.96 -9.19
N VAL A 28 12.83 1.60 -10.45
CA VAL A 28 13.03 0.22 -10.91
C VAL A 28 14.43 0.08 -11.45
N THR A 29 15.16 -0.92 -10.97
CA THR A 29 16.50 -1.26 -11.43
C THR A 29 16.49 -2.64 -12.07
N VAL A 30 16.86 -2.71 -13.36
CA VAL A 30 17.00 -3.95 -14.12
C VAL A 30 18.38 -3.99 -14.72
N ASN A 31 19.20 -4.96 -14.33
CA ASN A 31 20.58 -5.11 -14.86
C ASN A 31 21.38 -3.79 -14.87
N GLU A 32 21.40 -3.07 -13.77
CA GLU A 32 22.07 -1.77 -13.59
C GLU A 32 21.40 -0.58 -14.32
N THR A 33 20.36 -0.82 -15.15
CA THR A 33 19.57 0.24 -15.76
C THR A 33 18.49 0.68 -14.79
N VAL A 34 18.40 1.98 -14.54
CA VAL A 34 17.41 2.58 -13.63
C VAL A 34 16.35 3.29 -14.44
N SER A 35 15.09 3.02 -14.10
CA SER A 35 13.91 3.75 -14.57
C SER A 35 13.18 4.31 -13.37
N GLU A 36 12.74 5.57 -13.45
CA GLU A 36 12.00 6.25 -12.39
C GLU A 36 10.63 6.71 -12.92
N GLN A 37 9.63 6.64 -12.06
CA GLN A 37 8.26 7.03 -12.37
C GLN A 37 7.62 7.67 -11.14
N ASP A 38 7.02 8.83 -11.33
CA ASP A 38 6.25 9.54 -10.31
C ASP A 38 4.77 9.18 -10.37
N GLU A 39 4.06 9.56 -9.32
CA GLU A 39 2.60 9.46 -9.21
C GLU A 39 2.04 8.02 -9.33
N VAL A 40 2.82 7.02 -8.91
CA VAL A 40 2.35 5.63 -8.89
C VAL A 40 1.43 5.41 -7.70
N PRO A 41 0.14 5.07 -7.91
CA PRO A 41 -0.79 4.82 -6.82
C PRO A 41 -0.53 3.45 -6.18
N VAL A 42 -0.41 3.44 -4.85
CA VAL A 42 -0.29 2.21 -4.05
C VAL A 42 -1.32 2.26 -2.94
N GLU A 43 -2.15 1.22 -2.85
CA GLU A 43 -3.12 1.05 -1.79
C GLU A 43 -2.60 0.06 -0.75
N VAL A 44 -2.69 0.40 0.53
CA VAL A 44 -2.45 -0.53 1.64
C VAL A 44 -3.72 -0.66 2.45
N VAL A 45 -4.25 -1.88 2.54
CA VAL A 45 -5.45 -2.21 3.32
C VAL A 45 -5.05 -3.05 4.52
N GLY A 46 -5.40 -2.59 5.73
CA GLY A 46 -5.16 -3.29 6.98
C GLY A 46 -6.44 -3.81 7.61
N ASN A 47 -6.42 -5.05 8.10
CA ASN A 47 -7.50 -5.66 8.87
C ASN A 47 -6.93 -6.55 9.97
N ASN A 48 -7.09 -6.15 11.24
CA ASN A 48 -6.62 -6.91 12.40
C ASN A 48 -5.12 -7.30 12.35
N GLY A 49 -4.26 -6.38 11.88
CA GLY A 49 -2.82 -6.64 11.77
C GLY A 49 -2.41 -7.48 10.55
N ILE A 50 -3.35 -7.80 9.67
CA ILE A 50 -3.09 -8.44 8.37
C ILE A 50 -3.25 -7.39 7.28
N TYR A 51 -2.29 -7.33 6.37
CA TYR A 51 -2.21 -6.28 5.36
C TYR A 51 -2.23 -6.84 3.95
N THR A 52 -2.75 -6.02 3.04
CA THR A 52 -2.69 -6.20 1.59
C THR A 52 -2.13 -4.93 0.98
N LEU A 53 -1.12 -5.07 0.12
CA LEU A 53 -0.56 -3.99 -0.68
C LEU A 53 -0.92 -4.22 -2.14
N THR A 54 -1.45 -3.20 -2.81
CA THR A 54 -1.94 -3.32 -4.18
C THR A 54 -1.46 -2.16 -5.07
N LEU A 55 -0.96 -2.50 -6.26
CA LEU A 55 -0.77 -1.58 -7.38
C LEU A 55 -1.74 -1.99 -8.47
N LYS A 56 -2.76 -1.16 -8.74
CA LYS A 56 -3.76 -1.43 -9.80
C LYS A 56 -3.32 -0.81 -11.12
N ASN A 57 -3.57 -1.54 -12.21
CA ASN A 57 -3.30 -1.06 -13.58
C ASN A 57 -1.87 -0.53 -13.75
N PHE A 58 -0.92 -1.21 -13.12
CA PHE A 58 0.46 -0.77 -13.13
C PHE A 58 1.04 -0.84 -14.54
N VAL A 59 1.57 0.28 -14.99
CA VAL A 59 2.30 0.42 -16.25
C VAL A 59 3.70 0.90 -15.93
N LEU A 60 4.69 0.09 -16.21
CA LEU A 60 6.08 0.49 -16.09
C LEU A 60 6.48 1.31 -17.32
N VAL A 61 7.04 2.48 -17.12
CA VAL A 61 7.63 3.27 -18.21
C VAL A 61 9.14 3.05 -18.25
N ALA A 62 9.61 2.31 -19.23
CA ALA A 62 11.04 2.04 -19.42
C ALA A 62 11.53 2.74 -20.69
N GLU A 63 12.50 3.63 -20.58
CA GLU A 63 13.05 4.43 -21.70
C GLU A 63 11.97 5.17 -22.52
N GLY A 64 10.89 5.62 -21.85
CA GLY A 64 9.76 6.28 -22.48
C GLY A 64 8.75 5.33 -23.17
N ILE A 65 8.94 4.02 -23.08
CA ILE A 65 8.04 3.01 -23.62
C ILE A 65 7.16 2.48 -22.47
N PRO A 66 5.81 2.60 -22.57
CA PRO A 66 4.92 2.02 -21.58
C PRO A 66 4.86 0.50 -21.74
N LEU A 67 5.07 -0.21 -20.64
CA LEU A 67 4.93 -1.65 -20.51
C LEU A 67 3.77 -1.95 -19.57
N PRO A 68 2.59 -2.34 -20.05
CA PRO A 68 1.43 -2.65 -19.21
C PRO A 68 1.68 -3.95 -18.45
N VAL A 69 1.91 -3.84 -17.15
CA VAL A 69 2.21 -4.98 -16.27
C VAL A 69 0.92 -5.61 -15.75
N GLY A 70 0.01 -4.83 -15.18
CA GLY A 70 -1.26 -5.30 -14.64
C GLY A 70 -1.45 -4.99 -13.16
N ASN A 71 -2.27 -5.80 -12.48
CA ASN A 71 -2.53 -5.65 -11.06
C ASN A 71 -1.55 -6.52 -10.26
N ILE A 72 -0.78 -5.86 -9.40
CA ILE A 72 0.14 -6.49 -8.46
C ILE A 72 -0.52 -6.42 -7.09
N GLU A 73 -0.80 -7.58 -6.50
CA GLU A 73 -1.37 -7.69 -5.17
C GLU A 73 -0.53 -8.62 -4.30
N VAL A 74 -0.17 -8.13 -3.13
CA VAL A 74 0.52 -8.91 -2.09
C VAL A 74 -0.37 -8.88 -0.86
N SER A 75 -0.98 -10.01 -0.51
CA SER A 75 -2.03 -10.09 0.51
C SER A 75 -1.71 -11.08 1.63
N GLY A 76 -2.45 -10.96 2.75
CA GLY A 76 -2.33 -11.87 3.88
C GLY A 76 -1.04 -11.70 4.68
N ILE A 77 -0.44 -10.50 4.69
CA ILE A 77 0.85 -10.24 5.33
C ILE A 77 0.64 -9.79 6.76
N GLU A 78 1.26 -10.46 7.73
CA GLU A 78 1.28 -10.01 9.12
C GLU A 78 2.15 -8.76 9.27
N GLY A 79 1.60 -7.73 9.92
CA GLY A 79 2.30 -6.49 10.24
C GLY A 79 2.87 -6.51 11.65
N VAL A 80 4.03 -5.87 11.83
CA VAL A 80 4.66 -5.65 13.12
C VAL A 80 4.76 -4.16 13.38
N ASP A 81 4.03 -3.71 14.41
CA ASP A 81 4.04 -2.31 14.83
C ASP A 81 5.20 -2.05 15.77
N ALA A 82 6.07 -1.13 15.42
CA ALA A 82 7.18 -0.70 16.26
C ALA A 82 7.61 0.73 15.92
N TYR A 83 7.94 1.52 16.92
CA TYR A 83 8.49 2.88 16.76
C TYR A 83 7.64 3.83 15.92
N GLY A 84 6.32 3.64 15.92
CA GLY A 84 5.37 4.53 15.21
C GLY A 84 5.20 4.21 13.72
N TYR A 85 5.64 3.05 13.26
CA TYR A 85 5.38 2.54 11.91
C TYR A 85 5.05 1.05 11.94
N THR A 86 4.31 0.59 10.94
CA THR A 86 4.06 -0.83 10.68
C THR A 86 5.09 -1.35 9.68
N THR A 87 5.70 -2.48 9.99
CA THR A 87 6.58 -3.20 9.06
C THR A 87 5.89 -4.47 8.59
N ILE A 88 5.89 -4.72 7.29
CA ILE A 88 5.46 -5.96 6.66
C ILE A 88 6.62 -6.56 5.86
N THR A 89 6.73 -7.89 5.88
CA THR A 89 7.69 -8.64 5.07
C THR A 89 6.98 -9.77 4.36
N PHE A 90 7.33 -9.97 3.09
CA PHE A 90 6.75 -11.02 2.26
C PHE A 90 7.84 -11.70 1.44
N ASN A 91 7.82 -13.01 1.38
CA ASN A 91 8.77 -13.80 0.59
C ASN A 91 8.04 -15.04 0.06
N SER A 92 7.37 -14.88 -1.07
CA SER A 92 6.63 -15.95 -1.72
C SER A 92 6.38 -15.55 -3.18
N PRO A 93 6.11 -16.50 -4.08
CA PRO A 93 5.65 -16.14 -5.42
C PRO A 93 4.25 -15.51 -5.38
N ILE A 94 4.03 -14.59 -6.31
CA ILE A 94 2.73 -13.97 -6.60
C ILE A 94 2.34 -14.22 -8.05
N THR A 95 1.06 -14.05 -8.36
CA THR A 95 0.55 -14.00 -9.72
C THR A 95 0.07 -12.59 -10.02
N ILE A 96 0.56 -12.00 -11.11
CA ILE A 96 0.13 -10.69 -11.57
C ILE A 96 -1.08 -10.88 -12.47
N THR A 97 -2.18 -10.21 -12.18
CA THR A 97 -3.40 -10.30 -12.98
C THR A 97 -3.48 -9.18 -14.02
N ALA A 98 -4.29 -9.37 -15.06
CA ALA A 98 -4.54 -8.32 -16.03
C ALA A 98 -5.18 -7.09 -15.37
N GLY A 99 -4.80 -5.91 -15.83
CA GLY A 99 -5.51 -4.69 -15.48
C GLY A 99 -6.84 -4.56 -16.25
N ASP A 100 -7.58 -3.51 -15.92
CA ASP A 100 -8.86 -3.17 -16.53
C ASP A 100 -8.89 -1.77 -17.18
N ASP A 101 -7.72 -1.12 -17.31
CA ASP A 101 -7.60 0.16 -18.03
C ASP A 101 -7.86 -0.05 -19.52
N PRO A 102 -8.90 0.60 -20.10
CA PRO A 102 -9.29 0.42 -21.49
C PRO A 102 -8.27 0.96 -22.51
N ASN A 103 -7.23 1.65 -22.07
CA ASN A 103 -6.16 2.11 -22.94
C ASN A 103 -5.18 0.99 -23.33
N TYR A 104 -5.27 -0.18 -22.69
CA TYR A 104 -4.38 -1.32 -22.92
C TYR A 104 -5.16 -2.60 -23.21
N ASP A 105 -5.01 -3.13 -24.42
CA ASP A 105 -5.62 -4.39 -24.85
C ASP A 105 -4.85 -5.62 -24.36
N PHE A 106 -3.60 -5.46 -23.93
CA PHE A 106 -2.71 -6.53 -23.50
C PHE A 106 -1.98 -6.16 -22.20
N TRP A 107 -1.90 -7.11 -21.28
CA TRP A 107 -1.18 -7.01 -20.03
C TRP A 107 -0.13 -8.11 -19.92
N MET A 108 1.11 -7.74 -19.64
CA MET A 108 2.23 -8.68 -19.63
C MET A 108 2.24 -9.59 -18.38
N GLY A 109 1.74 -9.09 -17.25
CA GLY A 109 1.81 -9.80 -15.97
C GLY A 109 1.27 -11.22 -15.99
N PRO A 110 0.08 -11.49 -16.58
CA PRO A 110 -0.45 -12.86 -16.66
C PRO A 110 0.45 -13.86 -17.40
N GLU A 111 1.26 -13.39 -18.36
CA GLU A 111 2.17 -14.24 -19.12
C GLU A 111 3.44 -14.63 -18.33
N LEU A 112 3.73 -13.92 -17.22
CA LEU A 112 4.90 -14.21 -16.38
C LEU A 112 4.68 -15.43 -15.46
N GLY A 113 3.42 -15.87 -15.27
CA GLY A 113 3.07 -16.96 -14.36
C GLY A 113 3.32 -16.60 -12.89
N GLU A 114 3.86 -17.54 -12.13
CA GLU A 114 4.27 -17.27 -10.75
C GLU A 114 5.60 -16.51 -10.72
N VAL A 115 5.59 -15.36 -10.07
CA VAL A 115 6.73 -14.45 -9.97
C VAL A 115 7.26 -14.46 -8.53
N PRO A 116 8.44 -15.02 -8.26
CA PRO A 116 9.08 -14.95 -6.95
C PRO A 116 9.32 -13.50 -6.55
N LEU A 117 8.80 -13.13 -5.38
CA LEU A 117 8.83 -11.77 -4.86
C LEU A 117 9.32 -11.77 -3.41
N ASN A 118 10.30 -10.92 -3.12
CA ASN A 118 10.73 -10.63 -1.77
C ASN A 118 10.50 -9.14 -1.49
N MET A 119 9.72 -8.82 -0.46
CA MET A 119 9.34 -7.44 -0.14
C MET A 119 9.57 -7.16 1.35
N THR A 120 10.10 -5.98 1.62
CA THR A 120 10.03 -5.35 2.94
C THR A 120 9.44 -3.97 2.77
N SER A 121 8.36 -3.69 3.49
CA SER A 121 7.75 -2.37 3.49
C SER A 121 7.56 -1.85 4.90
N ARG A 122 7.67 -0.53 5.05
CA ARG A 122 7.35 0.22 6.26
C ARG A 122 6.41 1.35 5.91
N PHE A 123 5.35 1.50 6.69
CA PHE A 123 4.37 2.55 6.44
C PHE A 123 3.77 3.09 7.73
N THR A 124 3.23 4.28 7.61
CA THR A 124 2.39 4.98 8.57
C THR A 124 1.14 5.47 7.82
N ASP A 125 0.23 6.14 8.47
CA ASP A 125 -0.94 6.73 7.78
C ASP A 125 -0.55 7.82 6.75
N THR A 126 0.68 8.34 6.79
CA THR A 126 1.13 9.44 5.93
C THR A 126 2.26 9.09 4.98
N ALA A 127 2.98 8.00 5.20
CA ALA A 127 4.18 7.67 4.41
C ALA A 127 4.34 6.16 4.21
N LEU A 128 4.86 5.77 3.05
CA LEU A 128 5.18 4.41 2.65
C LEU A 128 6.62 4.33 2.12
N ASN A 129 7.36 3.34 2.57
CA ASN A 129 8.62 2.90 1.95
C ASN A 129 8.55 1.41 1.69
N ALA A 130 8.85 0.97 0.47
CA ALA A 130 8.95 -0.45 0.15
C ALA A 130 10.17 -0.74 -0.71
N ASN A 131 10.84 -1.84 -0.38
CA ASN A 131 11.88 -2.44 -1.20
C ASN A 131 11.39 -3.80 -1.64
N ILE A 132 11.42 -4.07 -2.95
CA ILE A 132 10.90 -5.27 -3.56
C ILE A 132 11.95 -5.83 -4.51
N ASP A 133 12.31 -7.09 -4.33
CA ASP A 133 13.13 -7.84 -5.27
C ASP A 133 12.26 -8.87 -5.99
N ILE A 134 12.30 -8.85 -7.31
CA ILE A 134 11.56 -9.74 -8.19
C ILE A 134 12.56 -10.56 -9.01
N SER A 135 12.43 -11.88 -8.96
CA SER A 135 13.27 -12.78 -9.75
C SER A 135 12.52 -13.32 -10.95
N LEU A 136 12.94 -12.97 -12.15
CA LEU A 136 12.41 -13.50 -13.40
C LEU A 136 13.37 -14.58 -13.92
N GLU A 137 13.21 -15.82 -13.46
CA GLU A 137 14.12 -16.94 -13.80
C GLU A 137 14.15 -17.20 -15.31
N LEU A 138 13.02 -17.10 -16.00
CA LEU A 138 12.92 -17.30 -17.45
C LEU A 138 13.77 -16.29 -18.25
N LEU A 139 14.01 -15.11 -17.70
CA LEU A 139 14.79 -14.04 -18.32
C LEU A 139 16.21 -13.93 -17.70
N ASN A 140 16.50 -14.72 -16.68
CA ASN A 140 17.71 -14.61 -15.87
C ASN A 140 17.96 -13.17 -15.38
N GLN A 141 16.88 -12.51 -14.92
CA GLN A 141 16.89 -11.13 -14.46
C GLN A 141 16.41 -11.02 -13.02
N VAL A 142 17.06 -10.11 -12.28
CA VAL A 142 16.58 -9.64 -10.98
C VAL A 142 16.20 -8.17 -11.15
N ILE A 143 14.98 -7.86 -10.72
CA ILE A 143 14.42 -6.52 -10.76
C ILE A 143 14.33 -6.02 -9.33
N GLY A 144 15.07 -4.96 -9.02
CA GLY A 144 14.94 -4.24 -7.76
C GLY A 144 13.94 -3.09 -7.92
N VAL A 145 13.01 -2.97 -6.98
CA VAL A 145 11.99 -1.92 -6.95
C VAL A 145 12.03 -1.21 -5.61
N GLU A 146 12.19 0.11 -5.65
CA GLU A 146 12.09 0.98 -4.49
C GLU A 146 10.85 1.88 -4.65
N LEU A 147 9.99 1.91 -3.65
CA LEU A 147 8.80 2.76 -3.58
C LEU A 147 8.91 3.73 -2.41
N PHE A 148 8.68 5.01 -2.67
CA PHE A 148 8.61 6.07 -1.67
C PHE A 148 7.30 6.82 -1.85
N GLY A 149 6.35 6.62 -0.95
CA GLY A 149 5.00 7.16 -1.06
C GLY A 149 4.64 8.11 0.06
N VAL A 150 3.76 9.04 -0.27
CA VAL A 150 3.06 9.88 0.69
C VAL A 150 1.56 9.71 0.51
N ALA A 151 0.82 9.60 1.60
CA ALA A 151 -0.62 9.66 1.55
C ALA A 151 -1.06 11.11 1.32
N PRO A 152 -2.12 11.35 0.52
CA PRO A 152 -2.67 12.68 0.40
C PRO A 152 -3.11 13.18 1.78
N ALA A 153 -2.78 14.43 2.10
CA ALA A 153 -3.27 15.03 3.33
C ALA A 153 -4.80 15.06 3.29
N LEU A 154 -5.45 14.58 4.33
CA LEU A 154 -6.90 14.69 4.47
C LEU A 154 -7.25 16.17 4.61
N GLU A 155 -8.13 16.67 3.72
CA GLU A 155 -8.61 18.04 3.80
C GLU A 155 -9.39 18.23 5.12
N GLY A 156 -8.90 19.12 5.99
CA GLY A 156 -9.45 19.34 7.33
C GLY A 156 -8.71 18.65 8.47
N ASP A 157 -7.76 17.75 8.20
CA ASP A 157 -6.87 17.16 9.20
C ASP A 157 -5.71 18.16 9.49
N VAL A 158 -5.96 19.06 10.42
CA VAL A 158 -5.04 20.14 10.80
C VAL A 158 -3.98 19.67 11.79
N ASN A 159 -4.31 18.71 12.63
CA ASN A 159 -3.39 18.12 13.60
C ASN A 159 -2.53 16.99 13.01
N LYS A 160 -2.86 16.50 11.81
CA LYS A 160 -2.19 15.43 11.05
C LYS A 160 -2.19 14.09 11.78
N ASP A 161 -3.30 13.76 12.43
CA ASP A 161 -3.49 12.45 13.10
C ASP A 161 -4.15 11.39 12.20
N GLY A 162 -4.50 11.75 10.95
CA GLY A 162 -5.14 10.86 9.97
C GLY A 162 -6.66 10.80 10.08
N GLU A 163 -7.28 11.60 10.96
CA GLU A 163 -8.72 11.68 11.14
C GLU A 163 -9.21 13.13 11.04
N VAL A 164 -10.33 13.37 10.42
CA VAL A 164 -10.99 14.69 10.42
C VAL A 164 -12.08 14.69 11.50
N ASN A 165 -11.80 15.32 12.62
CA ASN A 165 -12.67 15.32 13.79
C ASN A 165 -12.55 16.61 14.63
N ILE A 166 -13.13 16.61 15.86
CA ILE A 166 -13.10 17.79 16.74
C ILE A 166 -11.68 18.18 17.20
N ALA A 167 -10.71 17.26 17.17
CA ALA A 167 -9.33 17.59 17.53
C ALA A 167 -8.69 18.59 16.56
N ASP A 168 -9.07 18.54 15.27
CA ASP A 168 -8.63 19.49 14.26
C ASP A 168 -9.16 20.90 14.52
N VAL A 169 -10.41 20.98 14.93
CA VAL A 169 -11.03 22.26 15.32
C VAL A 169 -10.32 22.86 16.52
N ASN A 170 -9.97 22.05 17.52
CA ASN A 170 -9.18 22.50 18.68
C ASN A 170 -7.80 22.97 18.26
N LYS A 171 -7.14 22.27 17.33
CA LYS A 171 -5.84 22.68 16.78
C LYS A 171 -5.92 24.01 16.03
N ILE A 172 -6.97 24.25 15.26
CA ILE A 172 -7.21 25.53 14.60
C ILE A 172 -7.37 26.65 15.65
N ILE A 173 -8.14 26.41 16.72
CA ILE A 173 -8.35 27.37 17.81
C ILE A 173 -6.99 27.69 18.47
N ASP A 174 -6.18 26.68 18.76
CA ASP A 174 -4.85 26.88 19.35
C ASP A 174 -3.94 27.74 18.47
N ILE A 175 -3.97 27.51 17.15
CA ILE A 175 -3.20 28.32 16.18
C ILE A 175 -3.66 29.78 16.21
N ILE A 176 -4.98 30.03 16.23
CA ILE A 176 -5.55 31.38 16.24
C ILE A 176 -5.25 32.14 17.55
N LEU A 177 -5.19 31.44 18.68
CA LEU A 177 -4.95 32.05 19.99
C LEU A 177 -3.46 32.25 20.31
N THR A 178 -2.54 31.68 19.52
CA THR A 178 -1.09 31.73 19.77
C THR A 178 -0.39 32.76 18.86
N ASP A 179 -1.08 33.31 17.86
CA ASP A 179 -0.65 34.45 17.02
C ASP A 179 -1.05 35.78 17.68
#